data_8a47782c787eea28d54185aac1ba41c0
#
_entry.id   8a47782c787eea28d54185aac1ba41c0
#
_cell.length_a   1.000
_cell.length_b   1.000
_cell.length_c   1.000
_cell.angle_alpha   90.00
_cell.angle_beta   90.00
_cell.angle_gamma   90.00
#
_symmetry.space_group_name_H-M   'P 1'
#
loop_
_entity.id
_entity.type
_entity.pdbx_description
1 polymer ?
#
loop_
_entity_poly.entity_id
_entity_poly.type
_entity_poly.pdbx_seq_one_letter_code
_entity_poly.pdbx_strand_id
1 'polypeptide(L)'
;MPPDPAPAPARRAVSPLDDRIEAATGHDVDTLWAYRDRGVLDERHTRLVDLHRELAQAETGVIFYRTLLHRLAGGEFPVDAALFERIDRTVGQLEEAADQRDAAARRVLAALEPIEASARTAPVGRAVPIPAADQAVLLAIAGGAKLYQHLVSGRMSVATASGTRIAYAELQRLESAGLLCRDTGHPVHAGQPVALTESGRAALLAARRPKTTEAPKAATRPGAWPVTPAHRR
;
A
#
# COMPACT_ATOMS: atom_id res chain seq x y z
N MET A 1 21.82 11.78 -27.82
CA MET A 1 21.27 12.32 -26.57
C MET A 1 20.75 11.13 -25.77
N PRO A 2 21.23 10.87 -24.56
CA PRO A 2 20.61 9.85 -23.71
C PRO A 2 19.21 10.33 -23.34
N PRO A 3 18.21 9.40 -23.21
CA PRO A 3 16.87 9.76 -22.79
C PRO A 3 16.93 10.35 -21.36
N ASP A 4 16.16 11.42 -21.14
CA ASP A 4 16.00 12.01 -19.80
C ASP A 4 15.57 10.93 -18.81
N PRO A 5 16.18 10.86 -17.61
CA PRO A 5 15.76 9.94 -16.59
C PRO A 5 14.30 10.24 -16.26
N ALA A 6 13.46 9.18 -16.30
CA ALA A 6 12.06 9.29 -15.92
C ALA A 6 11.94 9.95 -14.54
N PRO A 7 11.03 10.92 -14.35
CA PRO A 7 10.87 11.57 -13.07
C PRO A 7 10.62 10.53 -11.98
N ALA A 8 11.43 10.61 -10.91
CA ALA A 8 11.25 9.72 -9.76
C ALA A 8 9.80 9.87 -9.25
N PRO A 9 9.12 8.76 -8.91
CA PRO A 9 7.76 8.83 -8.40
C PRO A 9 7.72 9.77 -7.20
N ALA A 10 6.76 10.69 -7.20
CA ALA A 10 6.57 11.63 -6.10
C ALA A 10 6.41 10.80 -4.80
N ARG A 11 7.35 10.95 -3.88
CA ARG A 11 7.28 10.28 -2.59
C ARG A 11 6.10 10.85 -1.83
N ARG A 12 5.17 9.98 -1.41
CA ARG A 12 4.09 10.38 -0.53
C ARG A 12 4.64 10.91 0.81
N ALA A 13 3.88 11.76 1.45
CA ALA A 13 4.18 12.14 2.83
C ALA A 13 4.12 10.88 3.73
N VAL A 14 5.14 10.68 4.55
CA VAL A 14 5.19 9.59 5.53
C VAL A 14 4.32 9.98 6.72
N SER A 15 3.37 9.12 7.07
CA SER A 15 2.52 9.30 8.23
C SER A 15 3.09 8.57 9.46
N PRO A 16 2.94 9.11 10.67
CA PRO A 16 3.26 8.38 11.91
C PRO A 16 2.48 7.07 12.08
N LEU A 17 1.41 6.87 11.31
CA LEU A 17 0.59 5.65 11.36
C LEU A 17 1.09 4.55 10.42
N ASP A 18 2.05 4.82 9.54
CA ASP A 18 2.56 3.85 8.56
C ASP A 18 3.06 2.57 9.23
N ASP A 19 3.95 2.70 10.24
CA ASP A 19 4.50 1.57 10.99
C ASP A 19 3.40 0.76 11.71
N ARG A 20 2.38 1.45 12.21
CA ARG A 20 1.25 0.81 12.90
C ARG A 20 0.36 0.04 11.94
N ILE A 21 0.12 0.59 10.75
CA ILE A 21 -0.59 -0.09 9.66
C ILE A 21 0.19 -1.33 9.22
N GLU A 22 1.50 -1.21 9.02
CA GLU A 22 2.35 -2.34 8.66
C GLU A 22 2.33 -3.43 9.73
N ALA A 23 2.44 -3.07 11.00
CA ALA A 23 2.37 -4.03 12.11
C ALA A 23 1.03 -4.77 12.18
N ALA A 24 -0.08 -4.10 11.89
CA ALA A 24 -1.42 -4.69 11.93
C ALA A 24 -1.74 -5.56 10.72
N THR A 25 -1.30 -5.14 9.54
CA THR A 25 -1.64 -5.81 8.26
C THR A 25 -0.56 -6.77 7.77
N GLY A 26 0.70 -6.59 8.22
CA GLY A 26 1.87 -7.31 7.73
C GLY A 26 2.36 -6.84 6.37
N HIS A 27 1.88 -5.69 5.88
CA HIS A 27 2.26 -5.10 4.60
C HIS A 27 2.58 -3.62 4.76
N ASP A 28 3.63 -3.16 4.08
CA ASP A 28 3.91 -1.73 3.96
C ASP A 28 2.77 -1.01 3.21
N VAL A 29 2.65 0.28 3.46
CA VAL A 29 1.55 1.09 2.94
C VAL A 29 1.56 1.16 1.41
N ASP A 30 2.73 1.18 0.76
CA ASP A 30 2.84 1.27 -0.70
C ASP A 30 2.35 -0.04 -1.35
N THR A 31 2.63 -1.18 -0.72
CA THR A 31 2.08 -2.48 -1.11
C THR A 31 0.57 -2.52 -0.96
N LEU A 32 0.02 -1.99 0.15
CA LEU A 32 -1.43 -1.91 0.35
C LEU A 32 -2.10 -1.02 -0.70
N TRP A 33 -1.51 0.11 -1.05
CA TRP A 33 -2.00 0.97 -2.12
C TRP A 33 -2.03 0.25 -3.47
N ALA A 34 -0.94 -0.46 -3.81
CA ALA A 34 -0.89 -1.26 -5.03
C ALA A 34 -1.94 -2.39 -5.05
N TYR A 35 -2.24 -3.00 -3.91
CA TYR A 35 -3.29 -4.01 -3.78
C TYR A 35 -4.69 -3.42 -3.91
N ARG A 36 -4.92 -2.23 -3.37
CA ARG A 36 -6.16 -1.48 -3.54
C ARG A 36 -6.44 -1.22 -5.02
N ASP A 37 -5.44 -0.75 -5.76
CA ASP A 37 -5.57 -0.43 -7.18
C ASP A 37 -5.82 -1.67 -8.04
N ARG A 38 -5.41 -2.85 -7.56
CA ARG A 38 -5.65 -4.14 -8.22
C ARG A 38 -6.93 -4.85 -7.75
N GLY A 39 -7.70 -4.25 -6.83
CA GLY A 39 -8.90 -4.87 -6.28
C GLY A 39 -8.66 -6.14 -5.45
N VAL A 40 -7.44 -6.30 -4.90
CA VAL A 40 -7.05 -7.49 -4.11
C VAL A 40 -7.58 -7.42 -2.68
N LEU A 41 -7.74 -6.19 -2.15
CA LEU A 41 -8.11 -5.98 -0.75
C LEU A 41 -9.58 -6.34 -0.49
N ASP A 42 -9.86 -6.84 0.70
CA ASP A 42 -11.22 -6.91 1.24
C ASP A 42 -11.74 -5.49 1.57
N GLU A 43 -13.02 -5.40 1.93
CA GLU A 43 -13.68 -4.11 2.18
C GLU A 43 -13.02 -3.33 3.34
N ARG A 44 -12.59 -4.02 4.41
CA ARG A 44 -11.97 -3.37 5.58
C ARG A 44 -10.60 -2.77 5.23
N HIS A 45 -9.75 -3.54 4.56
CA HIS A 45 -8.45 -3.06 4.10
C HIS A 45 -8.58 -2.00 3.02
N THR A 46 -9.57 -2.15 2.11
CA THR A 46 -9.90 -1.13 1.10
C THR A 46 -10.21 0.20 1.77
N ARG A 47 -11.13 0.20 2.75
CA ARG A 47 -11.51 1.39 3.51
C ARG A 47 -10.32 2.00 4.26
N LEU A 48 -9.49 1.18 4.90
CA LEU A 48 -8.28 1.64 5.58
C LEU A 48 -7.35 2.37 4.60
N VAL A 49 -7.11 1.80 3.42
CA VAL A 49 -6.22 2.39 2.41
C VAL A 49 -6.79 3.70 1.86
N ASP A 50 -8.09 3.76 1.59
CA ASP A 50 -8.73 4.99 1.09
C ASP A 50 -8.60 6.12 2.12
N LEU A 51 -8.86 5.85 3.40
CA LEU A 51 -8.67 6.82 4.49
C LEU A 51 -7.20 7.21 4.69
N HIS A 52 -6.27 6.26 4.51
CA HIS A 52 -4.85 6.57 4.59
C HIS A 52 -4.38 7.47 3.43
N ARG A 53 -4.94 7.31 2.23
CA ARG A 53 -4.67 8.22 1.10
C ARG A 53 -5.13 9.65 1.40
N GLU A 54 -6.29 9.81 2.04
CA GLU A 54 -6.77 11.11 2.51
C GLU A 54 -5.82 11.72 3.55
N LEU A 55 -5.32 10.91 4.50
CA LEU A 55 -4.32 11.34 5.48
C LEU A 55 -3.02 11.79 4.79
N ALA A 56 -2.48 11.01 3.87
CA ALA A 56 -1.26 11.35 3.15
C ALA A 56 -1.40 12.66 2.34
N GLN A 57 -2.58 12.91 1.79
CA GLN A 57 -2.89 14.18 1.12
C GLN A 57 -2.94 15.34 2.11
N ALA A 58 -3.56 15.17 3.27
CA ALA A 58 -3.62 16.19 4.32
C ALA A 58 -2.22 16.51 4.90
N GLU A 59 -1.38 15.50 5.10
CA GLU A 59 0.04 15.68 5.49
C GLU A 59 0.81 16.49 4.46
N THR A 60 0.58 16.24 3.18
CA THR A 60 1.18 17.03 2.10
C THR A 60 0.74 18.50 2.18
N GLY A 61 -0.52 18.76 2.51
CA GLY A 61 -1.04 20.12 2.73
C GLY A 61 -0.30 20.84 3.88
N VAL A 62 -0.14 20.17 5.02
CA VAL A 62 0.61 20.72 6.16
C VAL A 62 2.06 21.04 5.79
N ILE A 63 2.74 20.11 5.09
CA ILE A 63 4.13 20.33 4.63
C ILE A 63 4.19 21.52 3.70
N PHE A 64 3.24 21.65 2.77
CA PHE A 64 3.18 22.76 1.82
C PHE A 64 3.07 24.10 2.53
N TYR A 65 2.08 24.28 3.43
CA TYR A 65 1.89 25.56 4.11
C TYR A 65 3.02 25.89 5.09
N ARG A 66 3.61 24.91 5.76
CA ARG A 66 4.82 25.11 6.57
C ARG A 66 5.98 25.60 5.73
N THR A 67 6.20 25.01 4.56
CA THR A 67 7.27 25.43 3.64
C THR A 67 7.00 26.84 3.10
N LEU A 68 5.75 27.14 2.76
CA LEU A 68 5.37 28.48 2.31
C LEU A 68 5.58 29.52 3.40
N LEU A 69 5.17 29.24 4.63
CA LEU A 69 5.37 30.13 5.78
C LEU A 69 6.87 30.37 6.05
N HIS A 70 7.68 29.32 5.98
CA HIS A 70 9.13 29.43 6.11
C HIS A 70 9.73 30.36 5.06
N ARG A 71 9.32 30.27 3.81
CA ARG A 71 9.76 31.15 2.73
C ARG A 71 9.32 32.60 2.94
N LEU A 72 8.07 32.82 3.36
CA LEU A 72 7.55 34.17 3.64
C LEU A 72 8.34 34.84 4.77
N ALA A 73 8.72 34.08 5.79
CA ALA A 73 9.50 34.58 6.94
C ALA A 73 11.03 34.65 6.66
N GLY A 74 11.51 34.00 5.62
CA GLY A 74 12.95 33.85 5.31
C GLY A 74 13.66 35.07 4.74
N GLY A 75 12.99 36.20 4.61
CA GLY A 75 13.61 37.46 4.14
C GLY A 75 13.68 37.58 2.60
N GLU A 76 13.05 36.69 1.85
CA GLU A 76 12.98 36.76 0.38
C GLU A 76 12.09 37.94 -0.11
N PHE A 77 11.24 38.48 0.76
CA PHE A 77 10.25 39.49 0.42
C PHE A 77 10.45 40.77 1.24
N PRO A 78 10.11 41.98 0.69
CA PRO A 78 10.11 43.23 1.44
C PRO A 78 9.16 43.11 2.65
N VAL A 79 9.58 43.71 3.77
CA VAL A 79 8.76 43.75 5.00
C VAL A 79 7.77 44.91 4.87
N ASP A 80 6.54 44.56 4.43
CA ASP A 80 5.44 45.50 4.23
C ASP A 80 4.11 44.92 4.67
N ALA A 81 3.04 45.71 4.60
CA ALA A 81 1.69 45.28 4.98
C ALA A 81 1.22 44.06 4.17
N ALA A 82 1.58 43.97 2.88
CA ALA A 82 1.20 42.88 2.01
C ALA A 82 1.87 41.55 2.42
N LEU A 83 3.12 41.62 2.89
CA LEU A 83 3.78 40.42 3.46
C LEU A 83 3.07 39.93 4.70
N PHE A 84 2.71 40.84 5.62
CA PHE A 84 2.00 40.46 6.86
C PHE A 84 0.63 39.82 6.56
N GLU A 85 -0.15 40.40 5.65
CA GLU A 85 -1.43 39.80 5.22
C GLU A 85 -1.26 38.39 4.62
N ARG A 86 -0.16 38.16 3.88
CA ARG A 86 0.14 36.84 3.32
C ARG A 86 0.54 35.84 4.39
N ILE A 87 1.32 36.29 5.37
CA ILE A 87 1.71 35.44 6.53
C ILE A 87 0.45 35.06 7.31
N ASP A 88 -0.41 36.00 7.68
CA ASP A 88 -1.63 35.73 8.45
C ASP A 88 -2.55 34.75 7.72
N ARG A 89 -2.75 34.95 6.41
CA ARG A 89 -3.52 34.03 5.58
C ARG A 89 -2.90 32.63 5.55
N THR A 90 -1.57 32.54 5.42
CA THR A 90 -0.85 31.26 5.37
C THR A 90 -0.91 30.54 6.71
N VAL A 91 -0.89 31.27 7.83
CA VAL A 91 -1.09 30.70 9.17
C VAL A 91 -2.49 30.09 9.28
N GLY A 92 -3.55 30.82 8.91
CA GLY A 92 -4.91 30.27 8.93
C GLY A 92 -5.06 29.02 8.04
N GLN A 93 -4.43 29.03 6.86
CA GLN A 93 -4.42 27.85 5.98
C GLN A 93 -3.65 26.66 6.58
N LEU A 94 -2.55 26.93 7.30
CA LEU A 94 -1.81 25.89 8.01
C LEU A 94 -2.60 25.28 9.16
N GLU A 95 -3.31 26.12 9.92
CA GLU A 95 -4.22 25.67 11.00
C GLU A 95 -5.32 24.75 10.44
N GLU A 96 -6.00 25.19 9.39
CA GLU A 96 -7.03 24.38 8.73
C GLU A 96 -6.47 23.05 8.18
N ALA A 97 -5.28 23.08 7.55
CA ALA A 97 -4.64 21.86 7.06
C ALA A 97 -4.24 20.90 8.21
N ALA A 98 -3.81 21.44 9.36
CA ALA A 98 -3.51 20.65 10.54
C ALA A 98 -4.78 19.98 11.11
N ASP A 99 -5.89 20.71 11.20
CA ASP A 99 -7.18 20.17 11.64
C ASP A 99 -7.69 19.06 10.70
N GLN A 100 -7.56 19.26 9.40
CA GLN A 100 -7.90 18.26 8.38
C GLN A 100 -7.06 16.99 8.53
N ARG A 101 -5.72 17.12 8.73
CA ARG A 101 -4.83 16.01 8.98
C ARG A 101 -5.21 15.25 10.24
N ASP A 102 -5.49 15.94 11.35
CA ASP A 102 -5.86 15.32 12.61
C ASP A 102 -7.22 14.59 12.52
N ALA A 103 -8.17 15.17 11.78
CA ALA A 103 -9.44 14.50 11.48
C ALA A 103 -9.24 13.24 10.62
N ALA A 104 -8.37 13.29 9.61
CA ALA A 104 -8.03 12.15 8.79
C ALA A 104 -7.33 11.05 9.60
N ALA A 105 -6.37 11.42 10.46
CA ALA A 105 -5.67 10.49 11.34
C ALA A 105 -6.63 9.75 12.27
N ARG A 106 -7.60 10.45 12.87
CA ARG A 106 -8.64 9.81 13.72
C ARG A 106 -9.47 8.79 12.92
N ARG A 107 -9.81 9.10 11.66
CA ARG A 107 -10.57 8.16 10.80
C ARG A 107 -9.74 6.91 10.45
N VAL A 108 -8.45 7.07 10.16
CA VAL A 108 -7.53 5.95 9.93
C VAL A 108 -7.44 5.07 11.18
N LEU A 109 -7.27 5.67 12.37
CA LEU A 109 -7.20 4.92 13.63
C LEU A 109 -8.47 4.11 13.88
N ALA A 110 -9.64 4.71 13.67
CA ALA A 110 -10.92 4.02 13.83
C ALA A 110 -11.10 2.85 12.84
N ALA A 111 -10.57 2.96 11.62
CA ALA A 111 -10.59 1.88 10.64
C ALA A 111 -9.56 0.79 10.94
N LEU A 112 -8.44 1.14 11.58
CA LEU A 112 -7.35 0.22 11.91
C LEU A 112 -7.69 -0.66 13.12
N GLU A 113 -8.42 -0.13 14.11
CA GLU A 113 -8.77 -0.84 15.36
C GLU A 113 -9.39 -2.23 15.14
N PRO A 114 -10.42 -2.43 14.29
CA PRO A 114 -10.97 -3.75 14.03
C PRO A 114 -9.99 -4.70 13.33
N ILE A 115 -9.05 -4.19 12.54
CA ILE A 115 -8.00 -4.98 11.88
C ILE A 115 -7.00 -5.47 12.93
N GLU A 116 -6.55 -4.59 13.82
CA GLU A 116 -5.68 -4.94 14.95
C GLU A 116 -6.33 -5.96 15.89
N ALA A 117 -7.62 -5.78 16.19
CA ALA A 117 -8.36 -6.73 17.00
C ALA A 117 -8.41 -8.12 16.34
N SER A 118 -8.68 -8.17 15.03
CA SER A 118 -8.69 -9.42 14.26
C SER A 118 -7.30 -10.06 14.20
N ALA A 119 -6.24 -9.27 14.07
CA ALA A 119 -4.86 -9.77 14.04
C ALA A 119 -4.44 -10.38 15.39
N ARG A 120 -4.93 -9.82 16.52
CA ARG A 120 -4.67 -10.36 17.87
C ARG A 120 -5.45 -11.63 18.17
N THR A 121 -6.66 -11.76 17.65
CA THR A 121 -7.54 -12.91 17.89
C THR A 121 -7.36 -14.02 16.86
N ALA A 122 -6.72 -13.72 15.72
CA ALA A 122 -6.41 -14.75 14.74
C ALA A 122 -5.53 -15.82 15.41
N PRO A 123 -5.99 -17.09 15.47
CA PRO A 123 -5.11 -18.15 15.93
C PRO A 123 -3.84 -18.09 15.08
N VAL A 124 -2.67 -18.32 15.69
CA VAL A 124 -1.39 -18.51 14.99
C VAL A 124 -1.50 -19.82 14.18
N GLY A 125 -2.49 -19.88 13.31
CA GLY A 125 -2.90 -21.01 12.50
C GLY A 125 -2.46 -20.79 11.09
N ARG A 126 -1.31 -21.38 10.77
CA ARG A 126 -0.97 -22.03 9.50
C ARG A 126 -1.77 -21.52 8.30
N ALA A 127 -1.54 -20.27 7.88
CA ALA A 127 -1.78 -19.92 6.50
C ALA A 127 -0.95 -20.92 5.68
N VAL A 128 -1.61 -21.79 4.91
CA VAL A 128 -0.92 -22.71 4.02
C VAL A 128 -0.09 -21.83 3.10
N PRO A 129 1.26 -21.95 3.11
CA PRO A 129 2.08 -21.09 2.30
C PRO A 129 1.76 -21.36 0.83
N ILE A 130 1.20 -20.36 0.16
CA ILE A 130 0.94 -20.45 -1.27
C ILE A 130 2.30 -20.39 -1.98
N PRO A 131 2.60 -21.31 -2.90
CA PRO A 131 3.79 -21.24 -3.73
C PRO A 131 3.91 -19.88 -4.44
N ALA A 132 5.12 -19.38 -4.61
CA ALA A 132 5.36 -18.08 -5.25
C ALA A 132 4.78 -18.02 -6.69
N ALA A 133 4.76 -19.14 -7.40
CA ALA A 133 4.12 -19.26 -8.72
C ALA A 133 2.62 -18.98 -8.63
N ASP A 134 1.93 -19.58 -7.66
CA ASP A 134 0.49 -19.39 -7.44
C ASP A 134 0.17 -17.95 -7.03
N GLN A 135 1.02 -17.34 -6.21
CA GLN A 135 0.86 -15.91 -5.85
C GLN A 135 0.93 -15.01 -7.09
N ALA A 136 1.88 -15.27 -8.00
CA ALA A 136 1.99 -14.51 -9.24
C ALA A 136 0.75 -14.65 -10.12
N VAL A 137 0.19 -15.86 -10.21
CA VAL A 137 -1.03 -16.14 -10.96
C VAL A 137 -2.25 -15.46 -10.32
N LEU A 138 -2.41 -15.56 -9.01
CA LEU A 138 -3.51 -14.91 -8.29
C LEU A 138 -3.43 -13.37 -8.43
N LEU A 139 -2.23 -12.78 -8.36
CA LEU A 139 -2.03 -11.35 -8.60
C LEU A 139 -2.36 -10.93 -10.03
N ALA A 140 -2.01 -11.75 -11.02
CA ALA A 140 -2.35 -11.48 -12.40
C ALA A 140 -3.86 -11.53 -12.65
N ILE A 141 -4.57 -12.48 -12.01
CA ILE A 141 -6.04 -12.61 -12.08
C ILE A 141 -6.73 -11.46 -11.34
N ALA A 142 -6.19 -11.01 -10.22
CA ALA A 142 -6.73 -9.88 -9.46
C ALA A 142 -6.80 -8.58 -10.28
N GLY A 143 -5.84 -8.37 -11.18
CA GLY A 143 -5.83 -7.25 -12.13
C GLY A 143 -6.88 -7.33 -13.24
N GLY A 144 -7.68 -8.39 -13.27
CA GLY A 144 -8.67 -8.69 -14.29
C GLY A 144 -8.25 -9.84 -15.21
N ALA A 145 -9.09 -10.86 -15.28
CA ALA A 145 -8.84 -12.02 -16.14
C ALA A 145 -10.13 -12.56 -16.75
N LYS A 146 -10.03 -13.13 -17.93
CA LYS A 146 -11.14 -13.78 -18.63
C LYS A 146 -10.70 -15.13 -19.19
N LEU A 147 -11.56 -16.13 -19.03
CA LEU A 147 -11.41 -17.44 -19.64
C LEU A 147 -12.02 -17.40 -21.05
N TYR A 148 -11.27 -17.82 -22.03
CA TYR A 148 -11.68 -17.92 -23.44
C TYR A 148 -11.54 -19.34 -23.96
N GLN A 149 -12.44 -19.73 -24.86
CA GLN A 149 -12.27 -20.90 -25.70
C GLN A 149 -11.88 -20.48 -27.10
N HIS A 150 -10.79 -21.02 -27.58
CA HIS A 150 -10.33 -20.78 -28.93
C HIS A 150 -11.26 -21.53 -29.92
N LEU A 151 -11.95 -20.78 -30.80
CA LEU A 151 -13.02 -21.31 -31.65
C LEU A 151 -12.57 -22.43 -32.59
N VAL A 152 -11.34 -22.36 -33.10
CA VAL A 152 -10.83 -23.34 -34.08
C VAL A 152 -10.27 -24.60 -33.37
N SER A 153 -9.55 -24.44 -32.29
CA SER A 153 -8.87 -25.57 -31.63
C SER A 153 -9.62 -26.11 -30.41
N GLY A 154 -10.67 -25.46 -29.96
CA GLY A 154 -11.40 -25.79 -28.72
C GLY A 154 -10.60 -25.60 -27.43
N ARG A 155 -9.33 -25.15 -27.51
CA ARG A 155 -8.46 -24.99 -26.35
C ARG A 155 -8.93 -23.87 -25.44
N MET A 156 -8.93 -24.13 -24.15
CA MET A 156 -9.24 -23.13 -23.13
C MET A 156 -7.96 -22.41 -22.70
N SER A 157 -8.04 -21.10 -22.53
CA SER A 157 -6.95 -20.29 -22.00
C SER A 157 -7.49 -19.10 -21.21
N VAL A 158 -6.76 -18.67 -20.19
CA VAL A 158 -7.08 -17.47 -19.42
C VAL A 158 -6.16 -16.35 -19.89
N ALA A 159 -6.75 -15.24 -20.31
CA ALA A 159 -6.04 -14.01 -20.62
C ALA A 159 -6.24 -13.00 -19.48
N THR A 160 -5.15 -12.46 -18.97
CA THR A 160 -5.18 -11.41 -17.94
C THR A 160 -5.11 -10.02 -18.58
N ALA A 161 -5.51 -8.99 -17.83
CA ALA A 161 -5.39 -7.60 -18.27
C ALA A 161 -3.94 -7.18 -18.56
N SER A 162 -2.95 -7.83 -17.90
CA SER A 162 -1.52 -7.63 -18.14
C SER A 162 -1.00 -8.34 -19.40
N GLY A 163 -1.84 -9.05 -20.13
CA GLY A 163 -1.44 -9.82 -21.33
C GLY A 163 -0.82 -11.18 -21.01
N THR A 164 -0.68 -11.56 -19.76
CA THR A 164 -0.17 -12.87 -19.34
C THR A 164 -1.22 -13.94 -19.64
N ARG A 165 -0.79 -15.07 -20.22
CA ARG A 165 -1.65 -16.23 -20.43
C ARG A 165 -1.41 -17.27 -19.34
N ILE A 166 -2.50 -17.73 -18.73
CA ILE A 166 -2.50 -18.76 -17.70
C ILE A 166 -3.06 -20.04 -18.28
N ALA A 167 -2.42 -21.17 -17.98
CA ALA A 167 -2.89 -22.48 -18.44
C ALA A 167 -4.23 -22.83 -17.79
N TYR A 168 -5.13 -23.45 -18.56
CA TYR A 168 -6.45 -23.84 -18.05
C TYR A 168 -6.36 -24.83 -16.87
N ALA A 169 -5.39 -25.75 -16.90
CA ALA A 169 -5.16 -26.69 -15.80
C ALA A 169 -4.80 -25.97 -14.49
N GLU A 170 -4.07 -24.88 -14.57
CA GLU A 170 -3.69 -24.07 -13.41
C GLU A 170 -4.90 -23.31 -12.85
N LEU A 171 -5.74 -22.75 -13.73
CA LEU A 171 -7.03 -22.18 -13.31
C LEU A 171 -7.87 -23.22 -12.57
N GLN A 172 -8.05 -24.44 -13.12
CA GLN A 172 -8.84 -25.49 -12.51
C GLN A 172 -8.30 -25.90 -11.13
N ARG A 173 -6.98 -25.99 -10.99
CA ARG A 173 -6.33 -26.31 -9.71
C ARG A 173 -6.61 -25.26 -8.64
N LEU A 174 -6.47 -23.97 -8.98
CA LEU A 174 -6.71 -22.87 -8.05
C LEU A 174 -8.22 -22.72 -7.73
N GLU A 175 -9.08 -23.01 -8.70
CA GLU A 175 -10.53 -23.04 -8.50
C GLU A 175 -10.94 -24.20 -7.57
N SER A 176 -10.38 -25.40 -7.76
CA SER A 176 -10.58 -26.55 -6.88
C SER A 176 -10.08 -26.30 -5.45
N ALA A 177 -9.04 -25.47 -5.31
CA ALA A 177 -8.55 -25.00 -4.01
C ALA A 177 -9.43 -23.89 -3.40
N GLY A 178 -10.50 -23.48 -4.07
CA GLY A 178 -11.41 -22.44 -3.59
C GLY A 178 -10.85 -21.02 -3.62
N LEU A 179 -9.73 -20.79 -4.33
CA LEU A 179 -9.06 -19.50 -4.38
C LEU A 179 -9.60 -18.59 -5.50
N LEU A 180 -10.22 -19.20 -6.53
CA LEU A 180 -10.80 -18.52 -7.69
C LEU A 180 -12.25 -18.93 -7.88
N CYS A 181 -13.00 -18.03 -8.53
CA CYS A 181 -14.34 -18.33 -9.03
C CYS A 181 -14.50 -17.80 -10.45
N ARG A 182 -15.35 -18.47 -11.23
CA ARG A 182 -15.76 -18.06 -12.57
C ARG A 182 -17.17 -17.54 -12.58
N ASP A 183 -17.41 -16.48 -13.33
CA ASP A 183 -18.76 -16.06 -13.65
C ASP A 183 -19.28 -16.89 -14.85
N THR A 184 -20.08 -17.89 -14.52
CA THR A 184 -20.69 -18.80 -15.53
C THR A 184 -21.90 -18.18 -16.22
N GLY A 185 -22.33 -16.99 -15.85
CA GLY A 185 -23.40 -16.25 -16.51
C GLY A 185 -23.06 -15.80 -17.94
N HIS A 186 -21.77 -15.82 -18.28
CA HIS A 186 -21.29 -15.45 -19.60
C HIS A 186 -20.84 -16.69 -20.40
N PRO A 187 -21.12 -16.75 -21.71
CA PRO A 187 -20.64 -17.85 -22.54
C PRO A 187 -19.12 -17.78 -22.71
N VAL A 188 -18.44 -18.93 -22.75
CA VAL A 188 -16.96 -19.01 -22.74
C VAL A 188 -16.32 -18.32 -23.94
N HIS A 189 -16.99 -18.34 -25.10
CA HIS A 189 -16.50 -17.66 -26.31
C HIS A 189 -16.53 -16.13 -26.20
N ALA A 190 -17.40 -15.57 -25.36
CA ALA A 190 -17.45 -14.13 -25.05
C ALA A 190 -16.46 -13.73 -23.95
N GLY A 191 -15.79 -14.70 -23.32
CA GLY A 191 -14.86 -14.51 -22.22
C GLY A 191 -15.55 -14.47 -20.87
N GLN A 192 -15.45 -15.58 -20.11
CA GLN A 192 -15.97 -15.66 -18.75
C GLN A 192 -15.05 -14.93 -17.79
N PRO A 193 -15.54 -13.94 -17.01
CA PRO A 193 -14.76 -13.30 -15.96
C PRO A 193 -14.27 -14.32 -14.94
N VAL A 194 -13.01 -14.20 -14.54
CA VAL A 194 -12.38 -14.97 -13.46
C VAL A 194 -11.99 -14.00 -12.36
N ALA A 195 -12.40 -14.28 -11.13
CA ALA A 195 -12.15 -13.43 -9.98
C ALA A 195 -11.58 -14.22 -8.80
N LEU A 196 -10.91 -13.52 -7.88
CA LEU A 196 -10.50 -14.07 -6.60
C LEU A 196 -11.72 -14.26 -5.69
N THR A 197 -11.78 -15.40 -5.01
CA THR A 197 -12.68 -15.58 -3.88
C THR A 197 -12.18 -14.80 -2.67
N GLU A 198 -12.98 -14.70 -1.61
CA GLU A 198 -12.51 -14.14 -0.33
C GLU A 198 -11.32 -14.93 0.22
N SER A 199 -11.37 -16.27 0.14
CA SER A 199 -10.25 -17.13 0.51
C SER A 199 -8.99 -16.86 -0.33
N GLY A 200 -9.14 -16.62 -1.63
CA GLY A 200 -8.02 -16.26 -2.51
C GLY A 200 -7.38 -14.93 -2.15
N ARG A 201 -8.18 -13.92 -1.81
CA ARG A 201 -7.69 -12.61 -1.33
C ARG A 201 -6.97 -12.75 0.00
N ALA A 202 -7.59 -13.44 0.97
CA ALA A 202 -6.99 -13.69 2.28
C ALA A 202 -5.66 -14.47 2.16
N ALA A 203 -5.60 -15.44 1.28
CA ALA A 203 -4.40 -16.22 1.03
C ALA A 203 -3.27 -15.39 0.40
N LEU A 204 -3.58 -14.48 -0.53
CA LEU A 204 -2.62 -13.52 -1.08
C LEU A 204 -2.07 -12.57 -0.01
N LEU A 205 -2.94 -12.03 0.84
CA LEU A 205 -2.55 -11.15 1.95
C LEU A 205 -1.67 -11.89 2.96
N ALA A 206 -2.00 -13.15 3.29
CA ALA A 206 -1.22 -13.97 4.21
C ALA A 206 0.16 -14.36 3.65
N ALA A 207 0.28 -14.56 2.33
CA ALA A 207 1.49 -15.06 1.68
C ALA A 207 2.64 -14.05 1.69
N ARG A 208 2.36 -12.75 1.77
CA ARG A 208 3.38 -11.69 1.79
C ARG A 208 3.66 -11.11 3.17
N ARG A 209 3.07 -11.65 4.23
CA ARG A 209 3.54 -11.29 5.56
C ARG A 209 5.04 -11.54 5.63
N PRO A 210 5.87 -10.53 5.90
CA PRO A 210 7.27 -10.75 6.14
C PRO A 210 7.36 -11.79 7.25
N LYS A 211 8.12 -12.87 7.02
CA LYS A 211 8.53 -13.75 8.12
C LYS A 211 9.10 -12.80 9.15
N THR A 212 8.54 -12.78 10.35
CA THR A 212 9.11 -12.06 11.48
C THR A 212 10.52 -12.64 11.63
N THR A 213 11.48 -12.01 11.00
CA THR A 213 12.89 -12.34 11.20
C THR A 213 13.12 -11.94 12.64
N GLU A 214 13.41 -12.93 13.47
CA GLU A 214 13.92 -12.79 14.82
C GLU A 214 14.72 -11.49 14.92
N ALA A 215 14.37 -10.63 15.88
CA ALA A 215 14.92 -9.30 16.04
C ALA A 215 16.43 -9.30 15.78
N PRO A 216 16.96 -8.43 14.92
CA PRO A 216 18.39 -8.37 14.73
C PRO A 216 18.99 -8.02 16.09
N LYS A 217 19.83 -8.93 16.61
CA LYS A 217 20.71 -8.70 17.75
C LYS A 217 21.26 -7.28 17.62
N ALA A 218 21.00 -6.44 18.62
CA ALA A 218 21.35 -5.03 18.67
C ALA A 218 22.67 -4.77 17.96
N ALA A 219 22.60 -4.15 16.79
CA ALA A 219 23.79 -3.69 16.07
C ALA A 219 24.43 -2.64 16.97
N THR A 220 25.62 -2.92 17.45
CA THR A 220 26.50 -2.02 18.15
C THR A 220 26.56 -0.72 17.37
N ARG A 221 26.11 0.39 17.98
CA ARG A 221 26.14 1.73 17.38
C ARG A 221 27.54 2.00 16.82
N PRO A 222 27.73 2.25 15.54
CA PRO A 222 29.00 2.78 15.02
C PRO A 222 29.03 4.27 15.40
N GLY A 223 29.95 4.65 16.28
CA GLY A 223 30.13 6.06 16.62
C GLY A 223 30.62 6.37 18.04
N ALA A 224 31.12 5.40 18.78
CA ALA A 224 31.89 5.69 19.98
C ALA A 224 33.31 6.12 19.57
N TRP A 225 33.61 7.42 19.65
CA TRP A 225 34.95 7.95 19.49
C TRP A 225 35.84 7.39 20.63
N PRO A 226 37.08 6.93 20.33
CA PRO A 226 38.00 6.48 21.39
C PRO A 226 38.40 7.68 22.27
N VAL A 227 38.03 7.59 23.54
CA VAL A 227 38.51 8.54 24.54
C VAL A 227 39.96 8.22 24.83
N THR A 228 40.88 9.06 24.35
CA THR A 228 42.30 8.99 24.61
C THR A 228 42.51 9.35 26.12
N PRO A 229 43.16 8.51 26.96
CA PRO A 229 43.44 8.88 28.32
C PRO A 229 44.49 9.99 28.35
N ALA A 230 44.18 11.09 29.03
CA ALA A 230 45.10 12.17 29.27
C ALA A 230 46.24 11.68 30.19
N HIS A 231 47.47 11.67 29.65
CA HIS A 231 48.68 11.53 30.49
C HIS A 231 48.82 12.75 31.38
N ARG A 232 48.68 12.55 32.72
CA ARG A 232 49.18 13.51 33.68
C ARG A 232 50.72 13.35 33.80
N ARG A 233 51.40 14.48 33.59
CA ARG A 233 52.70 14.74 34.19
C ARG A 233 52.52 15.60 35.44
#